data_17e490e87c6e54b532ab45452035183c
#
_entry.id   17e490e87c6e54b532ab45452035183c
#
_cell.length_a   1.000
_cell.length_b   1.000
_cell.length_c   1.000
_cell.angle_alpha   90.00
_cell.angle_beta   90.00
_cell.angle_gamma   90.00
#
_symmetry.space_group_name_H-M   'P 1'
#
loop_
_entity.id
_entity.type
_entity.pdbx_description
1 polymer ?
#
loop_
_entity_poly.entity_id
_entity_poly.type
_entity_poly.pdbx_seq_one_letter_code
_entity_poly.pdbx_strand_id
1 'polypeptide(L)'
;MAGQENQQYTVLYGRLSQEDERAGESNSIQHQRTLLEKYAKEKGFENTIFLADDGYSGTNFERPAWKKIVEMIEAGQVANLIVKDASRLGREYLQVGYYMEIYFPQKNVRFIAVNDGVDSTVESSNDFNPIRNWANELHAKDTSRKVRAVMKMKAEQGERLGGRPPYGYRKSDGDANTLVPDEDTAPVVKRIFSLCAAGNGPKRIATILTKEQVVNPSNAYYRKTGKSHRGLDTTRPCLWSSNSVTSILNNEVYLGHSVGLRTTTISYKNKQRVERPESERFVVKNTHEALVTQEQWDIVQEVRQHKKRVPKHMDEPNIFSGLVFCADCGKPLVLHRASTMKRTEYNFKCYTYGKKGKTVCTPHHIREFELKAVVLEDLRRVTHFARMKEKQFAAYISSKNTLELRREMNTIQKDLDTMRRRREELSKLFKRLYEDNVLGRVTDEQYRMLAGDYTVEQKALEEQIPEKEARLEKLKAASANVNTFVEKAKQYTAIDELTPELLRLFIQRIEVGERAEKYSRSASQSIRIVYRDIGTVDSAMERGEAQPRIAPPLSEVFELPA
;
A
#
# COMPACT_ATOMS: atom_id res chain seq x y z
N MET A 1 27.98 66.29 15.41
CA MET A 1 27.60 65.03 14.69
C MET A 1 26.09 65.10 14.55
N ALA A 2 25.63 65.39 13.33
CA ALA A 2 24.19 65.44 13.05
C ALA A 2 23.63 64.03 13.16
N GLY A 3 22.61 63.84 14.01
CA GLY A 3 21.90 62.56 14.11
C GLY A 3 21.25 62.25 12.76
N GLN A 4 21.57 61.09 12.20
CA GLN A 4 20.77 60.48 11.14
C GLN A 4 19.38 60.22 11.79
N GLU A 5 18.38 61.01 11.43
CA GLU A 5 16.98 60.69 11.69
C GLU A 5 16.70 59.34 11.03
N ASN A 6 16.52 58.30 11.85
CA ASN A 6 16.21 56.96 11.42
C ASN A 6 14.79 56.99 10.82
N GLN A 7 14.70 57.15 9.49
CA GLN A 7 13.44 57.32 8.78
C GLN A 7 12.67 56.01 8.86
N GLN A 8 11.69 55.90 9.77
CA GLN A 8 10.89 54.71 9.96
C GLN A 8 9.83 54.59 8.88
N TYR A 9 9.59 53.35 8.44
CA TYR A 9 8.63 53.01 7.39
C TYR A 9 7.26 52.65 7.95
N THR A 10 6.22 52.95 7.15
CA THR A 10 4.89 52.37 7.29
C THR A 10 4.77 51.21 6.30
N VAL A 11 4.74 49.98 6.81
CA VAL A 11 4.66 48.78 5.98
C VAL A 11 3.20 48.44 5.74
N LEU A 12 2.83 48.35 4.46
CA LEU A 12 1.54 47.88 3.98
C LEU A 12 1.70 46.41 3.59
N TYR A 13 1.02 45.49 4.30
CA TYR A 13 1.21 44.07 4.04
C TYR A 13 -0.04 43.40 3.48
N GLY A 14 0.13 42.72 2.34
CA GLY A 14 -0.89 41.93 1.68
C GLY A 14 -0.57 40.41 1.67
N ARG A 15 -1.61 39.57 1.70
CA ARG A 15 -1.46 38.13 1.57
C ARG A 15 -2.63 37.51 0.80
N LEU A 16 -2.33 36.61 -0.15
CA LEU A 16 -3.31 35.83 -0.83
C LEU A 16 -2.95 34.32 -0.71
N SER A 17 -3.93 33.47 -0.40
CA SER A 17 -3.74 32.03 -0.39
C SER A 17 -4.40 31.43 -1.61
N GLN A 18 -3.94 30.22 -2.07
CA GLN A 18 -4.59 29.48 -3.16
C GLN A 18 -6.07 29.12 -2.89
N GLU A 19 -6.49 29.13 -1.63
CA GLU A 19 -7.88 28.91 -1.23
C GLU A 19 -8.73 30.17 -1.45
N ASP A 20 -8.16 31.35 -1.30
CA ASP A 20 -8.84 32.64 -1.49
C ASP A 20 -9.10 32.92 -2.98
N GLU A 21 -8.26 32.38 -3.91
CA GLU A 21 -8.48 32.49 -5.36
C GLU A 21 -9.73 31.74 -5.84
N ARG A 22 -10.12 30.64 -5.17
CA ARG A 22 -11.28 29.82 -5.53
C ARG A 22 -12.61 30.40 -5.08
N ALA A 23 -12.62 31.34 -4.17
CA ALA A 23 -13.84 31.93 -3.61
C ALA A 23 -14.46 33.03 -4.47
N GLY A 24 -13.87 33.36 -5.64
CA GLY A 24 -14.48 34.23 -6.65
C GLY A 24 -14.67 35.69 -6.29
N GLU A 25 -14.28 36.12 -5.11
CA GLU A 25 -14.40 37.50 -4.65
C GLU A 25 -13.07 38.26 -4.72
N SER A 26 -13.14 39.51 -5.06
CA SER A 26 -12.16 40.56 -5.32
C SER A 26 -10.97 40.68 -4.34
N ASN A 27 -10.32 39.59 -3.98
CA ASN A 27 -9.20 39.53 -3.02
C ASN A 27 -7.82 39.51 -3.67
N SER A 28 -7.67 40.04 -4.89
CA SER A 28 -6.36 40.12 -5.52
C SER A 28 -5.41 40.98 -4.69
N ILE A 29 -4.12 40.64 -4.72
CA ILE A 29 -3.05 41.44 -4.07
C ILE A 29 -3.13 42.92 -4.51
N GLN A 30 -3.52 43.19 -5.77
CA GLN A 30 -3.66 44.56 -6.27
C GLN A 30 -4.79 45.33 -5.56
N HIS A 31 -5.94 44.70 -5.30
CA HIS A 31 -7.02 45.33 -4.56
C HIS A 31 -6.64 45.61 -3.10
N GLN A 32 -5.91 44.67 -2.47
CA GLN A 32 -5.38 44.91 -1.12
C GLN A 32 -4.41 46.10 -1.11
N ARG A 33 -3.52 46.18 -2.09
CA ARG A 33 -2.58 47.29 -2.26
C ARG A 33 -3.31 48.62 -2.41
N THR A 34 -4.25 48.72 -3.35
CA THR A 34 -5.02 49.96 -3.58
C THR A 34 -5.76 50.42 -2.33
N LEU A 35 -6.38 49.47 -1.59
CA LEU A 35 -7.10 49.75 -0.35
C LEU A 35 -6.13 50.29 0.73
N LEU A 36 -4.99 49.64 0.94
CA LEU A 36 -4.03 50.03 1.96
C LEU A 36 -3.32 51.34 1.64
N GLU A 37 -2.97 51.58 0.37
CA GLU A 37 -2.38 52.86 -0.08
C GLU A 37 -3.37 54.02 0.09
N LYS A 38 -4.65 53.80 -0.25
CA LYS A 38 -5.71 54.77 -0.03
C LYS A 38 -5.87 55.11 1.45
N TYR A 39 -5.96 54.10 2.31
CA TYR A 39 -6.08 54.26 3.75
C TYR A 39 -4.87 54.99 4.34
N ALA A 40 -3.65 54.62 3.93
CA ALA A 40 -2.42 55.27 4.39
C ALA A 40 -2.41 56.78 4.02
N LYS A 41 -2.80 57.10 2.80
CA LYS A 41 -2.92 58.46 2.31
C LYS A 41 -3.97 59.28 3.08
N GLU A 42 -5.16 58.71 3.29
CA GLU A 42 -6.25 59.36 4.04
C GLU A 42 -5.90 59.64 5.52
N LYS A 43 -5.08 58.77 6.13
CA LYS A 43 -4.65 58.89 7.50
C LYS A 43 -3.31 59.63 7.68
N GLY A 44 -2.69 60.08 6.58
CA GLY A 44 -1.45 60.85 6.62
C GLY A 44 -0.20 60.03 6.95
N PHE A 45 -0.20 58.74 6.70
CA PHE A 45 0.99 57.90 6.88
C PHE A 45 2.00 58.15 5.74
N GLU A 46 3.22 58.52 6.13
CA GLU A 46 4.33 58.77 5.20
C GLU A 46 5.26 57.54 5.10
N ASN A 47 6.18 57.58 4.13
CA ASN A 47 7.21 56.51 3.91
C ASN A 47 6.61 55.11 3.81
N THR A 48 5.58 54.94 2.97
CA THR A 48 4.89 53.67 2.82
C THR A 48 5.63 52.71 1.93
N ILE A 49 5.76 51.45 2.36
CA ILE A 49 6.29 50.34 1.55
C ILE A 49 5.26 49.20 1.48
N PHE A 50 4.92 48.75 0.27
CA PHE A 50 4.01 47.60 0.09
C PHE A 50 4.81 46.32 -0.04
N LEU A 51 4.52 45.32 0.79
CA LEU A 51 5.08 43.96 0.75
C LEU A 51 3.93 42.95 0.71
N ALA A 52 4.09 41.87 -0.07
CA ALA A 52 3.03 40.86 -0.20
C ALA A 52 3.59 39.45 -0.33
N ASP A 53 2.85 38.47 0.20
CA ASP A 53 3.05 37.04 0.01
C ASP A 53 1.87 36.46 -0.80
N ASP A 54 2.14 36.07 -2.06
CA ASP A 54 1.16 35.49 -2.94
C ASP A 54 1.28 33.97 -2.96
N GLY A 55 0.15 33.25 -2.85
CA GLY A 55 0.12 31.79 -2.82
C GLY A 55 0.48 31.14 -1.47
N TYR A 56 0.70 31.93 -0.41
CA TYR A 56 1.09 31.42 0.91
C TYR A 56 -0.08 31.29 1.87
N SER A 57 -0.15 30.14 2.57
CA SER A 57 -1.17 29.88 3.60
C SER A 57 -0.98 30.77 4.84
N GLY A 58 -2.10 31.20 5.45
CA GLY A 58 -2.10 31.93 6.73
C GLY A 58 -1.78 31.05 7.95
N THR A 59 -1.55 29.76 7.80
CA THR A 59 -1.31 28.83 8.93
C THR A 59 0.15 28.70 9.35
N ASN A 60 1.09 29.33 8.64
CA ASN A 60 2.50 29.42 9.05
C ASN A 60 3.05 30.80 8.77
N PHE A 61 4.17 31.17 9.40
CA PHE A 61 4.88 32.44 9.26
C PHE A 61 6.19 32.29 8.44
N GLU A 62 6.44 31.14 7.81
CA GLU A 62 7.57 30.90 6.92
C GLU A 62 7.32 31.47 5.52
N ARG A 63 7.13 32.78 5.44
CA ARG A 63 6.78 33.55 4.23
C ARG A 63 7.85 34.58 3.92
N PRO A 64 8.31 34.76 2.66
CA PRO A 64 9.41 35.63 2.31
C PRO A 64 9.17 37.12 2.68
N ALA A 65 8.01 37.68 2.29
CA ALA A 65 7.70 39.07 2.63
C ALA A 65 7.52 39.27 4.12
N TRP A 66 6.89 38.30 4.81
CA TRP A 66 6.75 38.33 6.24
C TRP A 66 8.09 38.31 6.97
N LYS A 67 9.02 37.42 6.57
CA LYS A 67 10.38 37.40 7.15
C LYS A 67 11.10 38.71 6.98
N LYS A 68 10.99 39.32 5.80
CA LYS A 68 11.56 40.64 5.55
C LYS A 68 10.96 41.73 6.47
N ILE A 69 9.64 41.69 6.73
CA ILE A 69 8.99 42.59 7.65
C ILE A 69 9.56 42.43 9.06
N VAL A 70 9.70 41.18 9.53
CA VAL A 70 10.28 40.89 10.85
C VAL A 70 11.72 41.40 10.93
N GLU A 71 12.55 41.17 9.91
CA GLU A 71 13.93 41.72 9.84
C GLU A 71 13.95 43.23 9.91
N MET A 72 13.05 43.94 9.21
CA MET A 72 12.93 45.40 9.26
C MET A 72 12.45 45.89 10.64
N ILE A 73 11.55 45.15 11.31
CA ILE A 73 11.11 45.44 12.68
C ILE A 73 12.29 45.26 13.66
N GLU A 74 13.05 44.18 13.54
CA GLU A 74 14.23 43.93 14.37
C GLU A 74 15.30 45.04 14.20
N ALA A 75 15.43 45.57 12.98
CA ALA A 75 16.31 46.68 12.66
C ALA A 75 15.76 48.05 13.12
N GLY A 76 14.57 48.12 13.74
CA GLY A 76 13.95 49.35 14.20
C GLY A 76 13.45 50.27 13.08
N GLN A 77 13.31 49.77 11.87
CA GLN A 77 12.96 50.55 10.69
C GLN A 77 11.44 50.67 10.44
N VAL A 78 10.59 50.00 11.23
CA VAL A 78 9.13 49.99 11.04
C VAL A 78 8.44 50.69 12.18
N ALA A 79 7.69 51.77 11.88
CA ALA A 79 6.81 52.43 12.84
C ALA A 79 5.39 51.85 12.83
N ASN A 80 4.86 51.58 11.64
CA ASN A 80 3.49 51.10 11.48
C ASN A 80 3.44 49.87 10.56
N LEU A 81 2.61 48.88 10.92
CA LEU A 81 2.26 47.75 10.09
C LEU A 81 0.75 47.77 9.83
N ILE A 82 0.35 47.96 8.58
CA ILE A 82 -1.05 48.08 8.18
C ILE A 82 -1.43 46.87 7.29
N VAL A 83 -2.51 46.19 7.66
CA VAL A 83 -3.08 45.06 6.91
C VAL A 83 -4.55 45.33 6.60
N LYS A 84 -5.09 44.65 5.56
CA LYS A 84 -6.51 44.74 5.23
C LYS A 84 -7.39 44.24 6.39
N ASP A 85 -7.07 43.07 6.90
CA ASP A 85 -7.74 42.41 8.03
C ASP A 85 -6.70 41.57 8.80
N ALA A 86 -6.98 41.23 10.06
CA ALA A 86 -6.05 40.49 10.93
C ALA A 86 -5.75 39.07 10.37
N SER A 87 -6.64 38.53 9.52
CA SER A 87 -6.42 37.21 8.87
C SER A 87 -5.25 37.24 7.89
N ARG A 88 -4.85 38.44 7.38
CA ARG A 88 -3.67 38.60 6.52
C ARG A 88 -2.38 38.40 7.31
N LEU A 89 -2.36 38.75 8.57
CA LEU A 89 -1.24 38.47 9.48
C LEU A 89 -1.07 36.95 9.64
N GLY A 90 -2.12 36.26 10.01
CA GLY A 90 -2.12 34.80 10.19
C GLY A 90 -3.47 34.27 10.62
N ARG A 91 -3.61 32.92 10.56
CA ARG A 91 -4.80 32.18 11.03
C ARG A 91 -4.52 31.36 12.29
N GLU A 92 -3.29 31.40 12.81
CA GLU A 92 -2.94 30.70 14.04
C GLU A 92 -3.00 31.62 15.24
N TYR A 93 -3.91 31.34 16.16
CA TYR A 93 -4.20 32.17 17.33
C TYR A 93 -2.97 32.50 18.18
N LEU A 94 -2.17 31.45 18.52
CA LEU A 94 -1.02 31.65 19.42
C LEU A 94 0.05 32.58 18.82
N GLN A 95 0.33 32.42 17.52
CA GLN A 95 1.35 33.24 16.86
C GLN A 95 0.85 34.65 16.56
N VAL A 96 -0.40 34.80 16.10
CA VAL A 96 -1.01 36.10 15.87
C VAL A 96 -1.10 36.88 17.20
N GLY A 97 -1.56 36.21 18.27
CA GLY A 97 -1.60 36.79 19.61
C GLY A 97 -0.22 37.22 20.11
N TYR A 98 0.80 36.36 19.95
CA TYR A 98 2.18 36.72 20.29
C TYR A 98 2.66 37.98 19.57
N TYR A 99 2.43 38.10 18.25
CA TYR A 99 2.82 39.30 17.52
C TYR A 99 2.07 40.54 17.96
N MET A 100 0.75 40.45 18.16
CA MET A 100 -0.09 41.61 18.50
C MET A 100 0.06 42.04 19.95
N GLU A 101 0.16 41.09 20.90
CA GLU A 101 0.13 41.39 22.32
C GLU A 101 1.53 41.54 22.96
N ILE A 102 2.55 40.93 22.36
CA ILE A 102 3.90 40.91 22.92
C ILE A 102 4.91 41.55 21.96
N TYR A 103 5.02 41.05 20.74
CA TYR A 103 6.13 41.41 19.87
C TYR A 103 6.05 42.83 19.33
N PHE A 104 4.91 43.24 18.75
CA PHE A 104 4.76 44.61 18.24
C PHE A 104 4.84 45.68 19.34
N PRO A 105 4.19 45.49 20.50
CA PRO A 105 4.38 46.43 21.62
C PRO A 105 5.83 46.54 22.11
N GLN A 106 6.56 45.42 22.23
CA GLN A 106 7.97 45.42 22.61
C GLN A 106 8.87 46.17 21.63
N LYS A 107 8.51 46.18 20.35
CA LYS A 107 9.27 46.84 19.29
C LYS A 107 8.72 48.24 18.95
N ASN A 108 7.72 48.72 19.69
CA ASN A 108 7.03 50.00 19.45
C ASN A 108 6.45 50.11 18.02
N VAL A 109 5.95 48.99 17.47
CA VAL A 109 5.29 48.94 16.16
C VAL A 109 3.79 49.06 16.34
N ARG A 110 3.17 50.10 15.74
CA ARG A 110 1.72 50.26 15.70
C ARG A 110 1.14 49.29 14.66
N PHE A 111 0.20 48.44 15.08
CA PHE A 111 -0.49 47.51 14.20
C PHE A 111 -1.91 47.99 13.90
N ILE A 112 -2.28 47.98 12.59
CA ILE A 112 -3.60 48.43 12.14
C ILE A 112 -4.18 47.36 11.19
N ALA A 113 -5.42 46.87 11.48
CA ALA A 113 -6.21 46.04 10.56
C ALA A 113 -7.46 46.82 10.12
N VAL A 114 -7.43 47.33 8.88
CA VAL A 114 -8.38 48.34 8.37
C VAL A 114 -9.82 47.87 8.45
N ASN A 115 -10.14 46.72 7.88
CA ASN A 115 -11.52 46.20 7.84
C ASN A 115 -12.02 45.70 9.19
N ASP A 116 -11.09 45.36 10.08
CA ASP A 116 -11.41 44.88 11.42
C ASP A 116 -11.59 46.01 12.43
N GLY A 117 -11.25 47.24 12.04
CA GLY A 117 -11.25 48.41 12.95
C GLY A 117 -10.29 48.25 14.13
N VAL A 118 -9.21 47.43 13.95
CA VAL A 118 -8.20 47.19 14.98
C VAL A 118 -7.08 48.21 14.81
N ASP A 119 -6.73 48.87 15.89
CA ASP A 119 -5.59 49.76 15.98
C ASP A 119 -4.95 49.60 17.36
N SER A 120 -3.70 49.17 17.40
CA SER A 120 -2.99 48.83 18.64
C SER A 120 -2.79 50.05 19.59
N THR A 121 -3.00 51.28 19.10
CA THR A 121 -2.93 52.48 19.93
C THR A 121 -4.26 52.85 20.62
N VAL A 122 -5.36 52.15 20.26
CA VAL A 122 -6.70 52.41 20.84
C VAL A 122 -7.06 51.25 21.77
N GLU A 123 -7.05 51.45 23.07
CA GLU A 123 -7.30 50.42 24.10
C GLU A 123 -8.61 49.67 23.88
N SER A 124 -9.70 50.32 23.52
CA SER A 124 -11.01 49.67 23.29
C SER A 124 -11.06 48.74 22.09
N SER A 125 -10.12 48.83 21.15
CA SER A 125 -10.06 47.92 19.98
C SER A 125 -9.35 46.59 20.26
N ASN A 126 -8.60 46.49 21.36
CA ASN A 126 -7.82 45.30 21.71
C ASN A 126 -8.60 44.27 22.52
N ASP A 127 -9.65 44.66 23.25
CA ASP A 127 -10.43 43.77 24.13
C ASP A 127 -11.18 42.67 23.40
N PHE A 128 -11.52 42.84 22.12
CA PHE A 128 -12.25 41.88 21.30
C PHE A 128 -11.35 40.96 20.46
N ASN A 129 -10.07 41.20 20.37
CA ASN A 129 -9.13 40.44 19.56
C ASN A 129 -9.04 38.95 19.96
N PRO A 130 -8.97 38.59 21.25
CA PRO A 130 -8.94 37.20 21.67
C PRO A 130 -10.19 36.41 21.21
N ILE A 131 -11.37 37.05 21.32
CA ILE A 131 -12.66 36.44 20.94
C ILE A 131 -12.73 36.22 19.42
N ARG A 132 -12.31 37.22 18.64
CA ARG A 132 -12.27 37.14 17.16
C ARG A 132 -11.28 36.06 16.68
N ASN A 133 -10.10 35.99 17.28
CA ASN A 133 -9.10 34.99 16.98
C ASN A 133 -9.61 33.56 17.32
N TRP A 134 -10.27 33.41 18.47
CA TRP A 134 -10.90 32.16 18.86
C TRP A 134 -12.04 31.75 17.90
N ALA A 135 -12.88 32.68 17.46
CA ALA A 135 -13.93 32.44 16.48
C ALA A 135 -13.34 31.96 15.13
N ASN A 136 -12.27 32.63 14.65
CA ASN A 136 -11.57 32.22 13.43
C ASN A 136 -10.95 30.82 13.55
N GLU A 137 -10.39 30.47 14.70
CA GLU A 137 -9.85 29.11 14.96
C GLU A 137 -10.96 28.07 14.98
N LEU A 138 -12.09 28.35 15.64
CA LEU A 138 -13.26 27.47 15.63
C LEU A 138 -13.78 27.24 14.21
N HIS A 139 -13.88 28.29 13.40
CA HIS A 139 -14.32 28.19 12.01
C HIS A 139 -13.36 27.32 11.18
N ALA A 140 -12.04 27.49 11.32
CA ALA A 140 -11.06 26.66 10.63
C ALA A 140 -11.14 25.18 11.05
N LYS A 141 -11.35 24.92 12.35
CA LYS A 141 -11.54 23.56 12.89
C LYS A 141 -12.84 22.92 12.39
N ASP A 142 -13.94 23.67 12.36
CA ASP A 142 -15.23 23.19 11.87
C ASP A 142 -15.18 22.91 10.36
N THR A 143 -14.61 23.79 9.56
CA THR A 143 -14.38 23.59 8.13
C THR A 143 -13.56 22.33 7.89
N SER A 144 -12.48 22.12 8.63
CA SER A 144 -11.67 20.89 8.53
C SER A 144 -12.46 19.64 8.87
N ARG A 145 -13.34 19.67 9.87
CA ARG A 145 -14.23 18.55 10.23
C ARG A 145 -15.21 18.25 9.10
N LYS A 146 -15.87 19.27 8.55
CA LYS A 146 -16.82 19.14 7.43
C LYS A 146 -16.16 18.53 6.20
N VAL A 147 -14.99 19.03 5.80
CA VAL A 147 -14.23 18.49 4.67
C VAL A 147 -13.85 17.03 4.91
N ARG A 148 -13.37 16.67 6.10
CA ARG A 148 -13.06 15.27 6.43
C ARG A 148 -14.28 14.37 6.42
N ALA A 149 -15.44 14.83 6.88
CA ALA A 149 -16.69 14.07 6.84
C ALA A 149 -17.13 13.80 5.40
N VAL A 150 -17.09 14.82 4.52
CA VAL A 150 -17.40 14.65 3.10
C VAL A 150 -16.42 13.70 2.41
N MET A 151 -15.10 13.82 2.70
CA MET A 151 -14.11 12.89 2.15
C MET A 151 -14.34 11.45 2.62
N LYS A 152 -14.77 11.26 3.88
CA LYS A 152 -15.10 9.95 4.41
C LYS A 152 -16.31 9.36 3.70
N MET A 153 -17.40 10.10 3.58
CA MET A 153 -18.61 9.70 2.86
C MET A 153 -18.31 9.29 1.42
N LYS A 154 -17.54 10.12 0.71
CA LYS A 154 -17.13 9.82 -0.68
C LYS A 154 -16.27 8.55 -0.76
N ALA A 155 -15.37 8.33 0.19
CA ALA A 155 -14.55 7.11 0.26
C ALA A 155 -15.41 5.87 0.51
N GLU A 156 -16.43 5.95 1.37
CA GLU A 156 -17.40 4.89 1.65
C GLU A 156 -18.25 4.55 0.42
N GLN A 157 -18.59 5.53 -0.40
CA GLN A 157 -19.31 5.36 -1.67
C GLN A 157 -18.42 4.87 -2.82
N GLY A 158 -17.11 4.73 -2.58
CA GLY A 158 -16.16 4.31 -3.61
C GLY A 158 -15.78 5.42 -4.59
N GLU A 159 -16.24 6.65 -4.37
CA GLU A 159 -15.86 7.78 -5.18
C GLU A 159 -14.36 8.09 -5.04
N ARG A 160 -13.76 8.47 -6.12
CA ARG A 160 -12.36 8.81 -6.13
C ARG A 160 -12.09 10.18 -5.49
N LEU A 161 -11.21 10.22 -4.50
CA LEU A 161 -10.82 11.44 -3.80
C LEU A 161 -9.66 12.23 -4.46
N GLY A 162 -9.06 11.71 -5.53
CA GLY A 162 -7.86 12.29 -6.14
C GLY A 162 -8.13 13.08 -7.43
N GLY A 163 -7.47 14.21 -7.59
CA GLY A 163 -7.59 15.04 -8.79
C GLY A 163 -6.90 14.44 -10.03
N ARG A 164 -5.72 13.81 -9.86
CA ARG A 164 -4.93 13.22 -10.95
C ARG A 164 -5.24 11.74 -11.12
N PRO A 165 -5.64 11.25 -12.31
CA PRO A 165 -5.81 9.83 -12.54
C PRO A 165 -4.48 9.07 -12.41
N PRO A 166 -4.49 7.80 -11.93
CA PRO A 166 -3.31 6.95 -11.98
C PRO A 166 -2.87 6.72 -13.42
N TYR A 167 -1.60 6.47 -13.63
CA TYR A 167 -1.08 6.09 -14.93
C TYR A 167 -1.77 4.81 -15.42
N GLY A 168 -2.22 4.78 -16.67
CA GLY A 168 -3.04 3.70 -17.21
C GLY A 168 -4.53 3.98 -17.20
N TYR A 169 -4.96 5.04 -16.51
CA TYR A 169 -6.35 5.48 -16.48
C TYR A 169 -6.50 6.95 -16.87
N ARG A 170 -7.65 7.29 -17.40
CA ARG A 170 -8.15 8.65 -17.58
C ARG A 170 -9.46 8.83 -16.84
N LYS A 171 -9.90 10.07 -16.67
CA LYS A 171 -11.22 10.36 -16.15
C LYS A 171 -12.27 10.10 -17.24
N SER A 172 -13.43 9.62 -16.82
CA SER A 172 -14.57 9.51 -17.74
C SER A 172 -15.05 10.91 -18.17
N ASP A 173 -15.51 11.02 -19.41
CA ASP A 173 -16.00 12.29 -19.95
C ASP A 173 -17.34 12.71 -19.31
N GLY A 174 -18.13 11.75 -18.78
CA GLY A 174 -19.41 12.01 -18.11
C GLY A 174 -19.32 12.19 -16.60
N ASP A 175 -18.31 11.60 -15.95
CA ASP A 175 -18.10 11.67 -14.50
C ASP A 175 -16.61 11.74 -14.14
N ALA A 176 -16.20 12.88 -13.65
CA ALA A 176 -14.81 13.13 -13.26
C ALA A 176 -14.30 12.24 -12.11
N ASN A 177 -15.17 11.54 -11.40
CA ASN A 177 -14.82 10.64 -10.30
C ASN A 177 -14.63 9.19 -10.78
N THR A 178 -15.14 8.82 -11.96
CA THR A 178 -15.01 7.50 -12.55
C THR A 178 -13.74 7.39 -13.39
N LEU A 179 -13.02 6.26 -13.24
CA LEU A 179 -11.84 5.94 -14.03
C LEU A 179 -12.21 5.04 -15.21
N VAL A 180 -11.63 5.35 -16.36
CA VAL A 180 -11.68 4.48 -17.55
C VAL A 180 -10.27 4.19 -18.03
N PRO A 181 -10.00 3.00 -18.59
CA PRO A 181 -8.69 2.69 -19.16
C PRO A 181 -8.27 3.74 -20.20
N ASP A 182 -7.00 4.08 -20.18
CA ASP A 182 -6.39 4.99 -21.13
C ASP A 182 -5.66 4.19 -22.20
N GLU A 183 -6.10 4.30 -23.45
CA GLU A 183 -5.61 3.51 -24.58
C GLU A 183 -4.09 3.55 -24.75
N ASP A 184 -3.47 4.71 -24.48
CA ASP A 184 -2.02 4.89 -24.63
C ASP A 184 -1.21 4.27 -23.48
N THR A 185 -1.73 4.35 -22.25
CA THR A 185 -0.94 4.04 -21.05
C THR A 185 -1.38 2.77 -20.32
N ALA A 186 -2.60 2.28 -20.55
CA ALA A 186 -3.08 1.02 -19.97
C ALA A 186 -2.27 -0.20 -20.44
N PRO A 187 -1.87 -0.32 -21.73
CA PRO A 187 -1.01 -1.42 -22.18
C PRO A 187 0.35 -1.43 -21.46
N VAL A 188 0.89 -0.26 -21.14
CA VAL A 188 2.17 -0.14 -20.43
C VAL A 188 2.04 -0.67 -18.99
N VAL A 189 0.92 -0.37 -18.31
CA VAL A 189 0.65 -0.91 -16.98
C VAL A 189 0.55 -2.43 -17.02
N LYS A 190 -0.24 -2.99 -17.92
CA LYS A 190 -0.35 -4.46 -18.12
C LYS A 190 1.03 -5.07 -18.34
N ARG A 191 1.87 -4.45 -19.18
CA ARG A 191 3.25 -4.90 -19.44
C ARG A 191 4.14 -4.82 -18.20
N ILE A 192 4.03 -3.78 -17.35
CA ILE A 192 4.78 -3.68 -16.08
C ILE A 192 4.45 -4.88 -15.18
N PHE A 193 3.18 -5.25 -15.06
CA PHE A 193 2.75 -6.39 -14.28
C PHE A 193 3.26 -7.72 -14.87
N SER A 194 3.18 -7.91 -16.19
CA SER A 194 3.72 -9.09 -16.88
C SER A 194 5.24 -9.21 -16.71
N LEU A 195 5.99 -8.12 -16.88
CA LEU A 195 7.44 -8.11 -16.64
C LEU A 195 7.79 -8.45 -15.20
N CYS A 196 6.98 -7.98 -14.22
CA CYS A 196 7.18 -8.31 -12.82
C CYS A 196 6.86 -9.78 -12.53
N ALA A 197 5.76 -10.30 -13.05
CA ALA A 197 5.39 -11.72 -12.99
C ALA A 197 6.48 -12.61 -13.61
N ALA A 198 7.13 -12.14 -14.68
CA ALA A 198 8.31 -12.78 -15.28
C ALA A 198 9.58 -12.73 -14.40
N GLY A 199 9.51 -12.16 -13.18
CA GLY A 199 10.62 -12.14 -12.23
C GLY A 199 11.55 -10.93 -12.34
N ASN A 200 11.20 -9.93 -13.16
CA ASN A 200 11.98 -8.70 -13.23
C ASN A 200 11.67 -7.79 -12.03
N GLY A 201 12.72 -7.33 -11.34
CA GLY A 201 12.57 -6.35 -10.27
C GLY A 201 12.26 -4.94 -10.79
N PRO A 202 11.69 -4.04 -9.93
CA PRO A 202 11.28 -2.69 -10.34
C PRO A 202 12.37 -1.87 -11.03
N LYS A 203 13.64 -2.00 -10.61
CA LYS A 203 14.77 -1.32 -11.24
C LYS A 203 15.02 -1.80 -12.67
N ARG A 204 14.91 -3.13 -12.91
CA ARG A 204 15.12 -3.70 -14.25
C ARG A 204 13.96 -3.32 -15.17
N ILE A 205 12.72 -3.36 -14.67
CA ILE A 205 11.53 -2.91 -15.42
C ILE A 205 11.70 -1.44 -15.83
N ALA A 206 12.11 -0.57 -14.91
CA ALA A 206 12.38 0.82 -15.21
C ALA A 206 13.46 0.99 -16.32
N THR A 207 14.53 0.19 -16.27
CA THR A 207 15.57 0.19 -17.31
C THR A 207 15.04 -0.27 -18.67
N ILE A 208 14.19 -1.31 -18.70
CA ILE A 208 13.56 -1.82 -19.93
C ILE A 208 12.69 -0.72 -20.55
N LEU A 209 11.77 -0.14 -19.78
CA LEU A 209 10.87 0.92 -20.26
C LEU A 209 11.63 2.17 -20.72
N THR A 210 12.73 2.51 -20.05
CA THR A 210 13.60 3.62 -20.47
C THR A 210 14.29 3.33 -21.81
N LYS A 211 14.81 2.11 -22.01
CA LYS A 211 15.42 1.69 -23.28
C LYS A 211 14.42 1.67 -24.44
N GLU A 212 13.20 1.28 -24.18
CA GLU A 212 12.10 1.24 -25.14
C GLU A 212 11.45 2.62 -25.38
N GLN A 213 12.00 3.68 -24.77
CA GLN A 213 11.53 5.06 -24.91
C GLN A 213 10.05 5.24 -24.55
N VAL A 214 9.55 4.47 -23.58
CA VAL A 214 8.19 4.60 -23.06
C VAL A 214 8.10 5.84 -22.18
N VAL A 215 7.10 6.69 -22.43
CA VAL A 215 6.92 7.94 -21.67
C VAL A 215 6.54 7.65 -20.23
N ASN A 216 7.25 8.25 -19.29
CA ASN A 216 7.01 8.06 -17.85
C ASN A 216 5.68 8.73 -17.40
N PRO A 217 5.12 8.34 -16.23
CA PRO A 217 3.81 8.82 -15.76
C PRO A 217 3.70 10.34 -15.62
N SER A 218 4.78 11.01 -15.24
CA SER A 218 4.80 12.48 -15.08
C SER A 218 4.68 13.20 -16.41
N ASN A 219 5.48 12.78 -17.38
CA ASN A 219 5.48 13.36 -18.71
C ASN A 219 4.25 12.98 -19.53
N ALA A 220 3.70 11.77 -19.36
CA ALA A 220 2.43 11.38 -19.98
C ALA A 220 1.28 12.28 -19.51
N TYR A 221 1.20 12.56 -18.21
CA TYR A 221 0.22 13.48 -17.67
C TYR A 221 0.42 14.92 -18.16
N TYR A 222 1.67 15.42 -18.18
CA TYR A 222 1.99 16.76 -18.69
C TYR A 222 1.60 16.91 -20.17
N ARG A 223 1.91 15.92 -21.02
CA ARG A 223 1.55 15.93 -22.44
C ARG A 223 0.03 16.03 -22.67
N LYS A 224 -0.78 15.36 -21.81
CA LYS A 224 -2.24 15.35 -21.93
C LYS A 224 -2.91 16.59 -21.34
N THR A 225 -2.35 17.19 -20.31
CA THR A 225 -3.05 18.23 -19.53
C THR A 225 -2.39 19.60 -19.57
N GLY A 226 -1.13 19.70 -20.01
CA GLY A 226 -0.31 20.90 -19.91
C GLY A 226 0.08 21.30 -18.48
N LYS A 227 -0.37 20.55 -17.45
CA LYS A 227 -0.16 20.91 -16.05
C LYS A 227 1.20 20.42 -15.56
N SER A 228 2.06 21.36 -15.21
CA SER A 228 3.36 21.08 -14.60
C SER A 228 3.23 20.78 -13.10
N HIS A 229 4.20 20.08 -12.55
CA HIS A 229 4.31 19.83 -11.12
C HIS A 229 5.78 19.83 -10.69
N ARG A 230 6.04 20.01 -9.40
CA ARG A 230 7.39 19.99 -8.83
C ARG A 230 8.07 18.64 -9.13
N GLY A 231 9.25 18.69 -9.76
CA GLY A 231 10.03 17.50 -10.14
C GLY A 231 9.69 16.92 -11.52
N LEU A 232 8.90 17.60 -12.35
CA LEU A 232 8.73 17.26 -13.76
C LEU A 232 10.04 17.56 -14.52
N ASP A 233 10.58 16.53 -15.17
CA ASP A 233 11.75 16.66 -16.06
C ASP A 233 11.31 16.38 -17.50
N THR A 234 11.11 17.45 -18.26
CA THR A 234 10.70 17.36 -19.68
C THR A 234 11.87 17.08 -20.62
N THR A 235 13.10 17.20 -20.14
CA THR A 235 14.31 16.91 -20.95
C THR A 235 14.52 15.41 -21.12
N ARG A 236 14.03 14.59 -20.17
CA ARG A 236 14.15 13.13 -20.18
C ARG A 236 12.79 12.46 -19.99
N PRO A 237 11.86 12.63 -20.95
CA PRO A 237 10.46 12.21 -20.77
C PRO A 237 10.27 10.69 -20.63
N CYS A 238 11.23 9.90 -21.10
CA CYS A 238 11.19 8.43 -21.05
C CYS A 238 12.05 7.84 -19.92
N LEU A 239 12.64 8.67 -19.06
CA LEU A 239 13.41 8.16 -17.93
C LEU A 239 12.49 7.65 -16.82
N TRP A 240 12.46 6.34 -16.61
CA TRP A 240 11.70 5.70 -15.56
C TRP A 240 12.52 5.53 -14.28
N SER A 241 11.90 5.75 -13.14
CA SER A 241 12.47 5.43 -11.83
C SER A 241 11.92 4.12 -11.29
N SER A 242 12.72 3.42 -10.47
CA SER A 242 12.26 2.22 -9.76
C SER A 242 11.09 2.52 -8.82
N ASN A 243 11.04 3.73 -8.26
CA ASN A 243 9.95 4.16 -7.37
C ASN A 243 8.63 4.31 -8.12
N SER A 244 8.65 4.83 -9.35
CA SER A 244 7.45 4.92 -10.19
C SER A 244 6.88 3.53 -10.49
N VAL A 245 7.74 2.57 -10.83
CA VAL A 245 7.34 1.17 -11.06
C VAL A 245 6.81 0.54 -9.77
N THR A 246 7.50 0.72 -8.64
CA THR A 246 7.05 0.20 -7.34
C THR A 246 5.70 0.77 -6.93
N SER A 247 5.47 2.06 -7.17
CA SER A 247 4.19 2.71 -6.88
C SER A 247 3.05 2.13 -7.71
N ILE A 248 3.30 1.81 -9.00
CA ILE A 248 2.34 1.14 -9.87
C ILE A 248 2.04 -0.26 -9.33
N LEU A 249 3.06 -1.07 -9.05
CA LEU A 249 2.89 -2.46 -8.58
C LEU A 249 2.24 -2.58 -7.18
N ASN A 250 2.18 -1.51 -6.39
CA ASN A 250 1.54 -1.46 -5.07
C ASN A 250 0.13 -0.87 -5.09
N ASN A 251 -0.36 -0.43 -6.23
CA ASN A 251 -1.60 0.32 -6.26
C ASN A 251 -2.80 -0.56 -6.66
N GLU A 252 -3.63 -0.91 -5.69
CA GLU A 252 -4.83 -1.75 -5.85
C GLU A 252 -5.89 -1.16 -6.80
N VAL A 253 -5.74 0.09 -7.20
CA VAL A 253 -6.58 0.71 -8.25
C VAL A 253 -6.55 -0.12 -9.55
N TYR A 254 -5.45 -0.79 -9.86
CA TYR A 254 -5.34 -1.62 -11.06
C TYR A 254 -6.16 -2.91 -11.01
N LEU A 255 -6.66 -3.30 -9.84
CA LEU A 255 -7.66 -4.36 -9.63
C LEU A 255 -9.12 -3.88 -9.82
N GLY A 256 -9.31 -2.61 -10.20
CA GLY A 256 -10.64 -2.02 -10.27
C GLY A 256 -11.19 -1.55 -8.92
N HIS A 257 -10.35 -1.43 -7.89
CA HIS A 257 -10.77 -1.06 -6.54
C HIS A 257 -10.49 0.43 -6.27
N SER A 258 -11.42 1.11 -5.63
CA SER A 258 -11.20 2.46 -5.08
C SER A 258 -10.69 2.35 -3.65
N VAL A 259 -9.51 2.90 -3.39
CA VAL A 259 -8.93 2.92 -2.03
C VAL A 259 -8.90 4.36 -1.56
N GLY A 260 -9.84 4.69 -0.69
CA GLY A 260 -9.95 6.01 -0.06
C GLY A 260 -9.14 6.13 1.22
N LEU A 261 -8.78 7.37 1.55
CA LEU A 261 -8.20 7.76 2.83
C LEU A 261 -6.94 6.98 3.25
N ARG A 262 -6.05 6.66 2.31
CA ARG A 262 -4.74 6.00 2.59
C ARG A 262 -3.87 6.81 3.56
N THR A 263 -3.98 8.13 3.50
CA THR A 263 -3.23 9.05 4.36
C THR A 263 -4.17 10.04 5.04
N THR A 264 -3.76 10.52 6.21
CA THR A 264 -4.42 11.61 6.91
C THR A 264 -3.40 12.66 7.33
N THR A 265 -3.85 13.85 7.68
CA THR A 265 -3.02 14.85 8.36
C THR A 265 -3.21 14.74 9.87
N ILE A 266 -2.14 14.96 10.64
CA ILE A 266 -2.18 14.88 12.11
C ILE A 266 -3.30 15.80 12.64
N SER A 267 -3.33 17.05 12.18
CA SER A 267 -4.39 18.00 12.54
C SER A 267 -4.61 19.03 11.43
N TYR A 268 -5.59 19.92 11.59
CA TYR A 268 -5.78 21.05 10.67
C TYR A 268 -4.63 22.07 10.74
N LYS A 269 -3.93 22.15 11.88
CA LYS A 269 -2.71 22.96 12.08
C LYS A 269 -1.46 22.25 11.56
N ASN A 270 -1.30 20.96 11.89
CA ASN A 270 -0.16 20.16 11.43
C ASN A 270 -0.57 19.36 10.17
N LYS A 271 -0.11 19.83 9.01
CA LYS A 271 -0.38 19.23 7.70
C LYS A 271 0.55 18.05 7.36
N GLN A 272 1.38 17.57 8.30
CA GLN A 272 2.19 16.39 8.11
C GLN A 272 1.28 15.19 7.81
N ARG A 273 1.55 14.52 6.67
CA ARG A 273 0.81 13.34 6.24
C ARG A 273 1.32 12.11 6.96
N VAL A 274 0.40 11.33 7.49
CA VAL A 274 0.65 10.03 8.12
C VAL A 274 -0.15 8.98 7.38
N GLU A 275 0.44 7.81 7.13
CA GLU A 275 -0.27 6.68 6.56
C GLU A 275 -1.25 6.10 7.58
N ARG A 276 -2.46 5.75 7.12
CA ARG A 276 -3.43 5.03 7.94
C ARG A 276 -3.15 3.53 7.90
N PRO A 277 -3.36 2.84 9.02
CA PRO A 277 -3.38 1.38 9.05
C PRO A 277 -4.33 0.83 7.99
N GLU A 278 -4.06 -0.37 7.48
CA GLU A 278 -4.91 -0.99 6.44
C GLU A 278 -6.36 -1.17 6.90
N SER A 279 -6.57 -1.47 8.19
CA SER A 279 -7.88 -1.60 8.82
C SER A 279 -8.73 -0.32 8.80
N GLU A 280 -8.11 0.85 8.65
CA GLU A 280 -8.80 2.15 8.61
C GLU A 280 -8.97 2.70 7.20
N ARG A 281 -8.49 1.98 6.17
CA ARG A 281 -8.64 2.37 4.77
C ARG A 281 -9.99 1.90 4.24
N PHE A 282 -10.62 2.74 3.43
CA PHE A 282 -11.87 2.37 2.75
C PHE A 282 -11.52 1.76 1.41
N VAL A 283 -11.80 0.47 1.24
CA VAL A 283 -11.60 -0.27 -0.01
C VAL A 283 -12.95 -0.67 -0.56
N VAL A 284 -13.35 -0.04 -1.66
CA VAL A 284 -14.58 -0.41 -2.39
C VAL A 284 -14.17 -1.14 -3.66
N LYS A 285 -14.64 -2.38 -3.80
CA LYS A 285 -14.27 -3.27 -4.90
C LYS A 285 -15.10 -2.96 -6.16
N ASN A 286 -14.50 -3.22 -7.34
CA ASN A 286 -15.16 -3.17 -8.65
C ASN A 286 -15.83 -1.83 -8.96
N THR A 287 -15.16 -0.72 -8.65
CA THR A 287 -15.66 0.64 -8.94
C THR A 287 -15.37 1.09 -10.37
N HIS A 288 -14.45 0.43 -11.06
CA HIS A 288 -14.04 0.72 -12.44
C HIS A 288 -13.41 -0.51 -13.08
N GLU A 289 -13.18 -0.46 -14.40
CA GLU A 289 -12.59 -1.57 -15.15
C GLU A 289 -11.17 -1.87 -14.66
N ALA A 290 -10.91 -3.14 -14.33
CA ALA A 290 -9.61 -3.61 -13.89
C ALA A 290 -8.62 -3.70 -15.07
N LEU A 291 -7.38 -3.27 -14.89
CA LEU A 291 -6.29 -3.50 -15.86
C LEU A 291 -5.56 -4.82 -15.62
N VAL A 292 -5.67 -5.36 -14.41
CA VAL A 292 -4.95 -6.55 -13.96
C VAL A 292 -5.91 -7.46 -13.23
N THR A 293 -5.82 -8.76 -13.49
CA THR A 293 -6.62 -9.76 -12.75
C THR A 293 -6.10 -9.95 -11.32
N GLN A 294 -6.97 -10.41 -10.42
CA GLN A 294 -6.57 -10.72 -9.04
C GLN A 294 -5.42 -11.74 -9.01
N GLU A 295 -5.49 -12.77 -9.86
CA GLU A 295 -4.44 -13.78 -9.95
C GLU A 295 -3.08 -13.19 -10.35
N GLN A 296 -3.06 -12.33 -11.37
CA GLN A 296 -1.84 -11.67 -11.82
C GLN A 296 -1.26 -10.74 -10.73
N TRP A 297 -2.12 -10.06 -10.00
CA TRP A 297 -1.75 -9.24 -8.85
C TRP A 297 -1.08 -10.10 -7.76
N ASP A 298 -1.71 -11.19 -7.35
CA ASP A 298 -1.22 -12.07 -6.29
C ASP A 298 0.14 -12.68 -6.66
N ILE A 299 0.30 -13.14 -7.91
CA ILE A 299 1.58 -13.60 -8.46
C ILE A 299 2.65 -12.51 -8.32
N VAL A 300 2.33 -11.27 -8.67
CA VAL A 300 3.28 -10.14 -8.61
C VAL A 300 3.66 -9.83 -7.16
N GLN A 301 2.72 -9.82 -6.23
CA GLN A 301 3.03 -9.57 -4.82
C GLN A 301 3.90 -10.69 -4.24
N GLU A 302 3.64 -11.96 -4.57
CA GLU A 302 4.45 -13.11 -4.15
C GLU A 302 5.89 -13.02 -4.71
N VAL A 303 6.04 -12.74 -6.01
CA VAL A 303 7.36 -12.57 -6.65
C VAL A 303 8.19 -11.49 -5.95
N ARG A 304 7.55 -10.41 -5.53
CA ARG A 304 8.22 -9.28 -4.89
C ARG A 304 8.66 -9.53 -3.45
N GLN A 305 8.04 -10.48 -2.75
CA GLN A 305 8.50 -10.92 -1.42
C GLN A 305 9.86 -11.64 -1.49
N HIS A 306 10.15 -12.29 -2.61
CA HIS A 306 11.41 -12.99 -2.81
C HIS A 306 12.51 -12.05 -3.30
N LYS A 307 13.22 -11.39 -2.38
CA LYS A 307 14.33 -10.46 -2.66
C LYS A 307 15.57 -11.22 -3.18
N LYS A 308 15.71 -11.43 -4.49
CA LYS A 308 16.97 -11.94 -5.06
C LYS A 308 17.50 -10.99 -6.14
N ARG A 309 18.78 -10.61 -5.97
CA ARG A 309 19.51 -9.83 -7.00
C ARG A 309 19.87 -10.75 -8.16
N VAL A 310 19.43 -10.39 -9.36
CA VAL A 310 19.94 -11.01 -10.60
C VAL A 310 21.39 -10.56 -10.76
N PRO A 311 22.35 -11.46 -11.03
CA PRO A 311 23.73 -11.10 -11.30
C PRO A 311 23.82 -10.09 -12.44
N LYS A 312 24.74 -9.12 -12.35
CA LYS A 312 24.87 -8.01 -13.32
C LYS A 312 25.15 -8.45 -14.78
N HIS A 313 25.74 -9.64 -14.94
CA HIS A 313 26.14 -10.22 -16.23
C HIS A 313 25.08 -11.14 -16.85
N MET A 314 23.87 -11.21 -16.28
CA MET A 314 22.81 -12.11 -16.73
C MET A 314 21.59 -11.31 -17.18
N ASP A 315 21.18 -11.57 -18.43
CA ASP A 315 20.01 -10.90 -19.01
C ASP A 315 18.69 -11.63 -18.74
N GLU A 316 18.70 -12.91 -18.37
CA GLU A 316 17.50 -13.68 -18.13
C GLU A 316 17.23 -13.89 -16.63
N PRO A 317 16.02 -13.53 -16.13
CA PRO A 317 15.63 -13.84 -14.75
C PRO A 317 15.49 -15.35 -14.57
N ASN A 318 15.69 -15.85 -13.35
CA ASN A 318 15.39 -17.23 -13.00
C ASN A 318 13.87 -17.43 -12.97
N ILE A 319 13.33 -18.20 -13.91
CA ILE A 319 11.89 -18.48 -14.00
C ILE A 319 11.35 -19.22 -12.76
N PHE A 320 12.19 -20.04 -12.11
CA PHE A 320 11.86 -20.79 -10.88
C PHE A 320 12.16 -20.05 -9.59
N SER A 321 12.41 -18.75 -9.64
CA SER A 321 12.75 -17.99 -8.43
C SER A 321 11.65 -18.09 -7.38
N GLY A 322 11.99 -18.60 -6.19
CA GLY A 322 11.03 -18.77 -5.10
C GLY A 322 10.16 -20.04 -5.16
N LEU A 323 10.30 -20.89 -6.20
CA LEU A 323 9.48 -22.08 -6.37
C LEU A 323 10.20 -23.39 -6.00
N VAL A 324 11.54 -23.44 -6.03
CA VAL A 324 12.30 -24.69 -5.87
C VAL A 324 12.86 -24.81 -4.46
N PHE A 325 12.56 -25.92 -3.80
CA PHE A 325 12.93 -26.19 -2.41
C PHE A 325 13.57 -27.57 -2.26
N CYS A 326 14.34 -27.75 -1.22
CA CYS A 326 14.89 -29.05 -0.83
C CYS A 326 13.81 -29.89 -0.14
N ALA A 327 13.63 -31.12 -0.57
CA ALA A 327 12.66 -32.04 0.02
C ALA A 327 12.97 -32.33 1.50
N ASP A 328 14.25 -32.41 1.89
CA ASP A 328 14.66 -32.81 3.24
C ASP A 328 14.63 -31.63 4.22
N CYS A 329 15.32 -30.52 3.89
CA CYS A 329 15.43 -29.40 4.83
C CYS A 329 14.38 -28.29 4.63
N GLY A 330 13.53 -28.38 3.61
CA GLY A 330 12.48 -27.41 3.29
C GLY A 330 12.99 -26.02 2.89
N LYS A 331 14.31 -25.80 2.80
CA LYS A 331 14.88 -24.49 2.43
C LYS A 331 15.00 -24.37 0.90
N PRO A 332 15.01 -23.14 0.34
CA PRO A 332 15.08 -22.95 -1.09
C PRO A 332 16.38 -23.47 -1.69
N LEU A 333 16.30 -24.01 -2.91
CA LEU A 333 17.44 -24.24 -3.77
C LEU A 333 17.85 -22.95 -4.46
N VAL A 334 19.14 -22.68 -4.50
CA VAL A 334 19.72 -21.48 -5.13
C VAL A 334 20.27 -21.85 -6.48
N LEU A 335 19.84 -21.11 -7.53
CA LEU A 335 20.37 -21.26 -8.87
C LEU A 335 21.81 -20.75 -8.93
N HIS A 336 22.71 -21.63 -9.33
CA HIS A 336 24.12 -21.34 -9.56
C HIS A 336 24.37 -21.16 -11.05
N ARG A 337 24.75 -19.96 -11.43
CA ARG A 337 25.12 -19.55 -12.79
C ARG A 337 26.40 -18.72 -12.67
N ALA A 338 27.40 -19.02 -13.48
CA ALA A 338 28.63 -18.21 -13.59
C ALA A 338 28.90 -17.87 -15.05
N SER A 339 29.62 -16.78 -15.29
CA SER A 339 29.98 -16.32 -16.65
C SER A 339 30.84 -17.34 -17.42
N THR A 340 31.56 -18.19 -16.70
CA THR A 340 32.41 -19.26 -17.26
C THR A 340 31.66 -20.57 -17.52
N MET A 341 30.41 -20.70 -17.04
CA MET A 341 29.60 -21.92 -17.20
C MET A 341 28.79 -21.88 -18.49
N LYS A 342 28.67 -23.02 -19.17
CA LYS A 342 27.73 -23.22 -20.26
C LYS A 342 26.31 -23.22 -19.72
N ARG A 343 25.30 -22.87 -20.53
CA ARG A 343 23.88 -22.87 -20.11
C ARG A 343 23.42 -24.26 -19.62
N THR A 344 23.94 -25.33 -20.19
CA THR A 344 23.67 -26.72 -19.79
C THR A 344 24.25 -27.09 -18.41
N GLU A 345 25.13 -26.28 -17.85
CA GLU A 345 25.78 -26.53 -16.56
C GLU A 345 25.09 -25.77 -15.43
N TYR A 346 24.16 -24.85 -15.74
CA TYR A 346 23.41 -24.13 -14.74
C TYR A 346 22.62 -25.10 -13.87
N ASN A 347 22.72 -24.95 -12.55
CA ASN A 347 22.13 -25.91 -11.62
C ASN A 347 21.59 -25.23 -10.35
N PHE A 348 20.57 -25.85 -9.79
CA PHE A 348 20.04 -25.51 -8.48
C PHE A 348 20.78 -26.33 -7.41
N LYS A 349 21.16 -25.69 -6.29
CA LYS A 349 21.81 -26.32 -5.14
C LYS A 349 21.10 -25.96 -3.84
N CYS A 350 21.01 -26.91 -2.92
CA CYS A 350 20.44 -26.66 -1.61
C CYS A 350 21.24 -25.58 -0.87
N TYR A 351 20.53 -24.53 -0.41
CA TYR A 351 21.13 -23.43 0.33
C TYR A 351 21.79 -23.90 1.64
N THR A 352 21.10 -24.79 2.38
CA THR A 352 21.56 -25.30 3.67
C THR A 352 22.84 -26.11 3.52
N TYR A 353 22.86 -27.04 2.55
CA TYR A 353 24.06 -27.80 2.24
C TYR A 353 25.23 -26.90 1.84
N GLY A 354 24.98 -25.91 0.99
CA GLY A 354 26.02 -24.97 0.55
C GLY A 354 26.60 -24.07 1.64
N LYS A 355 25.86 -23.81 2.71
CA LYS A 355 26.28 -22.94 3.81
C LYS A 355 26.75 -23.71 5.05
N LYS A 356 26.08 -24.82 5.39
CA LYS A 356 26.30 -25.55 6.66
C LYS A 356 26.93 -26.94 6.48
N GLY A 357 27.10 -27.38 5.23
CA GLY A 357 27.72 -28.66 4.90
C GLY A 357 26.85 -29.88 5.17
N LYS A 358 27.52 -31.06 5.19
CA LYS A 358 26.87 -32.38 5.26
C LYS A 358 26.18 -32.70 6.58
N THR A 359 26.50 -31.96 7.64
CA THR A 359 25.93 -32.21 8.98
C THR A 359 24.48 -31.84 9.12
N VAL A 360 23.95 -30.96 8.24
CA VAL A 360 22.60 -30.41 8.35
C VAL A 360 21.71 -30.83 7.18
N CYS A 361 22.27 -31.08 6.00
CA CYS A 361 21.52 -31.51 4.81
C CYS A 361 22.44 -32.27 3.84
N THR A 362 21.86 -33.13 3.02
CA THR A 362 22.58 -33.85 1.97
C THR A 362 22.69 -33.01 0.67
N PRO A 363 23.55 -33.41 -0.30
CA PRO A 363 23.74 -32.66 -1.54
C PRO A 363 22.55 -32.81 -2.49
N HIS A 364 21.63 -31.86 -2.43
CA HIS A 364 20.53 -31.75 -3.38
C HIS A 364 20.92 -30.78 -4.49
N HIS A 365 20.95 -31.28 -5.72
CA HIS A 365 21.20 -30.46 -6.90
C HIS A 365 20.47 -31.00 -8.13
N ILE A 366 20.02 -30.11 -8.98
CA ILE A 366 19.40 -30.46 -10.28
C ILE A 366 19.81 -29.41 -11.32
N ARG A 367 20.03 -29.84 -12.56
CA ARG A 367 20.32 -28.91 -13.65
C ARG A 367 19.07 -28.13 -14.06
N GLU A 368 19.26 -26.87 -14.43
CA GLU A 368 18.13 -26.02 -14.80
C GLU A 368 17.34 -26.55 -15.98
N PHE A 369 18.01 -27.08 -17.01
CA PHE A 369 17.34 -27.61 -18.18
C PHE A 369 16.58 -28.91 -17.90
N GLU A 370 17.11 -29.79 -17.03
CA GLU A 370 16.43 -31.03 -16.58
C GLU A 370 15.14 -30.65 -15.82
N LEU A 371 15.22 -29.70 -14.89
CA LEU A 371 14.06 -29.25 -14.16
C LEU A 371 13.01 -28.61 -15.09
N LYS A 372 13.45 -27.83 -16.09
CA LYS A 372 12.54 -27.25 -17.10
C LYS A 372 11.80 -28.32 -17.88
N ALA A 373 12.50 -29.35 -18.32
CA ALA A 373 11.91 -30.44 -19.10
C ALA A 373 10.87 -31.23 -18.28
N VAL A 374 11.23 -31.66 -17.07
CA VAL A 374 10.33 -32.41 -16.17
C VAL A 374 9.09 -31.57 -15.81
N VAL A 375 9.25 -30.33 -15.45
CA VAL A 375 8.12 -29.46 -15.06
C VAL A 375 7.21 -29.14 -16.23
N LEU A 376 7.76 -28.97 -17.45
CA LEU A 376 6.97 -28.75 -18.66
C LEU A 376 6.14 -29.99 -19.02
N GLU A 377 6.74 -31.15 -18.96
CA GLU A 377 6.07 -32.42 -19.28
C GLU A 377 4.94 -32.71 -18.27
N ASP A 378 5.23 -32.58 -16.98
CA ASP A 378 4.23 -32.79 -15.94
C ASP A 378 3.08 -31.78 -16.03
N LEU A 379 3.37 -30.50 -16.26
CA LEU A 379 2.36 -29.48 -16.45
C LEU A 379 1.47 -29.77 -17.68
N ARG A 380 2.06 -30.18 -18.80
CA ARG A 380 1.31 -30.61 -19.99
C ARG A 380 0.41 -31.78 -19.67
N ARG A 381 0.93 -32.80 -19.02
CA ARG A 381 0.20 -34.00 -18.60
C ARG A 381 -1.01 -33.67 -17.73
N VAL A 382 -0.79 -32.93 -16.67
CA VAL A 382 -1.84 -32.58 -15.69
C VAL A 382 -2.91 -31.68 -16.30
N THR A 383 -2.52 -30.64 -17.05
CA THR A 383 -3.47 -29.75 -17.72
C THR A 383 -4.25 -30.43 -18.84
N HIS A 384 -3.62 -31.33 -19.59
CA HIS A 384 -4.30 -32.17 -20.61
C HIS A 384 -5.36 -33.05 -19.96
N PHE A 385 -5.01 -33.76 -18.88
CA PHE A 385 -5.95 -34.64 -18.17
C PHE A 385 -7.12 -33.84 -17.57
N ALA A 386 -6.86 -32.67 -16.96
CA ALA A 386 -7.89 -31.79 -16.41
C ALA A 386 -8.89 -31.33 -17.49
N ARG A 387 -8.44 -31.11 -18.73
CA ARG A 387 -9.30 -30.69 -19.85
C ARG A 387 -10.09 -31.84 -20.47
N MET A 388 -9.42 -32.97 -20.71
CA MET A 388 -10.03 -34.07 -21.48
C MET A 388 -10.95 -34.96 -20.65
N LYS A 389 -10.69 -35.08 -19.34
CA LYS A 389 -11.43 -35.95 -18.43
C LYS A 389 -11.85 -35.23 -17.16
N GLU A 390 -12.48 -34.06 -17.29
CA GLU A 390 -12.82 -33.15 -16.22
C GLU A 390 -13.52 -33.80 -15.01
N LYS A 391 -14.55 -34.64 -15.29
CA LYS A 391 -15.29 -35.34 -14.22
C LYS A 391 -14.42 -36.37 -13.48
N GLN A 392 -13.57 -37.10 -14.21
CA GLN A 392 -12.67 -38.07 -13.60
C GLN A 392 -11.54 -37.36 -12.83
N PHE A 393 -11.03 -36.29 -13.37
CA PHE A 393 -10.04 -35.42 -12.70
C PHE A 393 -10.58 -34.86 -11.40
N ALA A 394 -11.78 -34.25 -11.43
CA ALA A 394 -12.43 -33.73 -10.24
C ALA A 394 -12.69 -34.80 -9.18
N ALA A 395 -13.18 -35.99 -9.59
CA ALA A 395 -13.40 -37.13 -8.69
C ALA A 395 -12.10 -37.63 -8.06
N TYR A 396 -11.01 -37.75 -8.84
CA TYR A 396 -9.70 -38.16 -8.34
C TYR A 396 -9.13 -37.15 -7.31
N ILE A 397 -9.08 -35.87 -7.63
CA ILE A 397 -8.58 -34.85 -6.70
C ILE A 397 -9.46 -34.82 -5.44
N SER A 398 -10.79 -34.92 -5.60
CA SER A 398 -11.71 -34.98 -4.47
C SER A 398 -11.47 -36.26 -3.63
N SER A 399 -11.24 -37.41 -4.20
CA SER A 399 -10.99 -38.66 -3.45
C SER A 399 -9.68 -38.64 -2.67
N LYS A 400 -8.63 -38.06 -3.25
CA LYS A 400 -7.30 -37.97 -2.63
C LYS A 400 -7.28 -36.97 -1.45
N ASN A 401 -7.90 -35.81 -1.64
CA ASN A 401 -7.96 -34.78 -0.61
C ASN A 401 -9.05 -35.02 0.45
N THR A 402 -10.04 -35.86 0.15
CA THR A 402 -11.32 -35.87 0.90
C THR A 402 -11.24 -36.62 2.21
N LEU A 403 -10.45 -37.68 2.35
CA LEU A 403 -10.41 -38.43 3.60
C LEU A 403 -9.64 -37.73 4.72
N GLU A 404 -8.45 -37.20 4.43
CA GLU A 404 -7.66 -36.47 5.42
C GLU A 404 -8.23 -35.08 5.69
N LEU A 405 -8.57 -34.33 4.64
CA LEU A 405 -9.19 -33.01 4.78
C LEU A 405 -10.56 -33.07 5.44
N ARG A 406 -11.42 -34.04 5.10
CA ARG A 406 -12.70 -34.24 5.79
C ARG A 406 -12.50 -34.62 7.25
N ARG A 407 -11.52 -35.46 7.57
CA ARG A 407 -11.18 -35.77 8.96
C ARG A 407 -10.72 -34.52 9.72
N GLU A 408 -9.80 -33.77 9.13
CA GLU A 408 -9.31 -32.51 9.72
C GLU A 408 -10.43 -31.47 9.86
N MET A 409 -11.24 -31.27 8.83
CA MET A 409 -12.40 -30.37 8.88
C MET A 409 -13.42 -30.80 9.94
N ASN A 410 -13.74 -32.09 10.02
CA ASN A 410 -14.66 -32.60 11.01
C ASN A 410 -14.10 -32.47 12.44
N THR A 411 -12.81 -32.64 12.62
CA THR A 411 -12.15 -32.45 13.92
C THR A 411 -12.18 -30.98 14.33
N ILE A 412 -11.79 -30.08 13.45
CA ILE A 412 -11.82 -28.63 13.70
C ILE A 412 -13.25 -28.15 13.97
N GLN A 413 -14.24 -28.66 13.22
CA GLN A 413 -15.64 -28.31 13.42
C GLN A 413 -16.14 -28.75 14.81
N LYS A 414 -15.83 -30.00 15.23
CA LYS A 414 -16.17 -30.50 16.58
C LYS A 414 -15.51 -29.69 17.69
N ASP A 415 -14.23 -29.34 17.49
CA ASP A 415 -13.50 -28.50 18.43
C ASP A 415 -14.15 -27.11 18.55
N LEU A 416 -14.49 -26.49 17.43
CA LEU A 416 -15.19 -25.20 17.40
C LEU A 416 -16.54 -25.25 18.12
N ASP A 417 -17.33 -26.29 17.87
CA ASP A 417 -18.63 -26.47 18.54
C ASP A 417 -18.46 -26.66 20.05
N THR A 418 -17.45 -27.40 20.49
CA THR A 418 -17.11 -27.57 21.91
C THR A 418 -16.65 -26.25 22.54
N MET A 419 -15.75 -25.50 21.87
CA MET A 419 -15.25 -24.21 22.34
C MET A 419 -16.38 -23.17 22.44
N ARG A 420 -17.27 -23.12 21.44
CA ARG A 420 -18.43 -22.21 21.44
C ARG A 420 -19.38 -22.53 22.57
N ARG A 421 -19.71 -23.82 22.80
CA ARG A 421 -20.53 -24.26 23.96
C ARG A 421 -19.87 -23.86 25.27
N ARG A 422 -18.57 -24.11 25.41
CA ARG A 422 -17.84 -23.76 26.63
C ARG A 422 -17.82 -22.25 26.89
N ARG A 423 -17.68 -21.43 25.85
CA ARG A 423 -17.77 -19.97 25.95
C ARG A 423 -19.16 -19.52 26.44
N GLU A 424 -20.24 -20.14 25.95
CA GLU A 424 -21.59 -19.85 26.39
C GLU A 424 -21.83 -20.30 27.85
N GLU A 425 -21.29 -21.47 28.23
CA GLU A 425 -21.35 -21.96 29.63
C GLU A 425 -20.62 -21.01 30.58
N LEU A 426 -19.41 -20.59 30.23
CA LEU A 426 -18.64 -19.62 31.03
C LEU A 426 -19.40 -18.30 31.20
N SER A 427 -20.06 -17.81 30.17
CA SER A 427 -20.87 -16.59 30.24
C SER A 427 -22.05 -16.76 31.23
N LYS A 428 -22.70 -17.93 31.21
CA LYS A 428 -23.79 -18.25 32.16
C LYS A 428 -23.28 -18.43 33.61
N LEU A 429 -22.14 -19.11 33.77
CA LEU A 429 -21.49 -19.30 35.06
C LEU A 429 -21.02 -17.97 35.66
N PHE A 430 -20.45 -17.09 34.84
CA PHE A 430 -20.01 -15.76 35.27
C PHE A 430 -21.19 -14.91 35.78
N LYS A 431 -22.30 -14.94 35.04
CA LYS A 431 -23.53 -14.25 35.46
C LYS A 431 -24.08 -14.78 36.79
N ARG A 432 -24.12 -16.11 36.94
CA ARG A 432 -24.58 -16.75 38.16
C ARG A 432 -23.64 -16.49 39.34
N LEU A 433 -22.35 -16.53 39.14
CA LEU A 433 -21.35 -16.20 40.14
C LEU A 433 -21.51 -14.76 40.66
N TYR A 434 -21.80 -13.82 39.73
CA TYR A 434 -22.10 -12.43 40.09
C TYR A 434 -23.37 -12.31 40.93
N GLU A 435 -24.44 -12.99 40.52
CA GLU A 435 -25.71 -13.01 41.26
C GLU A 435 -25.55 -13.61 42.68
N ASP A 436 -24.80 -14.72 42.82
CA ASP A 436 -24.56 -15.38 44.10
C ASP A 436 -23.64 -14.54 45.03
N ASN A 437 -22.69 -13.76 44.47
CA ASN A 437 -21.90 -12.82 45.24
C ASN A 437 -22.75 -11.65 45.75
N VAL A 438 -23.63 -11.07 44.93
CA VAL A 438 -24.54 -10.00 45.34
C VAL A 438 -25.52 -10.46 46.42
N LEU A 439 -25.94 -11.73 46.38
CA LEU A 439 -26.81 -12.34 47.37
C LEU A 439 -26.08 -12.81 48.64
N GLY A 440 -24.78 -12.59 48.75
CA GLY A 440 -23.98 -12.98 49.91
C GLY A 440 -23.72 -14.48 50.05
N ARG A 441 -24.02 -15.29 49.03
CA ARG A 441 -23.79 -16.75 49.02
C ARG A 441 -22.34 -17.14 48.76
N VAL A 442 -21.60 -16.26 48.11
CA VAL A 442 -20.18 -16.42 47.78
C VAL A 442 -19.44 -15.19 48.32
N THR A 443 -18.30 -15.42 49.00
CA THR A 443 -17.49 -14.33 49.54
C THR A 443 -16.77 -13.55 48.41
N ASP A 444 -16.44 -12.30 48.67
CA ASP A 444 -15.70 -11.47 47.71
C ASP A 444 -14.36 -12.08 47.28
N GLU A 445 -13.70 -12.80 48.17
CA GLU A 445 -12.43 -13.48 47.91
C GLU A 445 -12.62 -14.66 46.96
N GLN A 446 -13.64 -15.49 47.21
CA GLN A 446 -14.00 -16.60 46.31
C GLN A 446 -14.49 -16.09 44.95
N TYR A 447 -15.26 -15.00 44.92
CA TYR A 447 -15.70 -14.35 43.68
C TYR A 447 -14.53 -13.92 42.85
N ARG A 448 -13.51 -13.19 43.42
CA ARG A 448 -12.34 -12.73 42.69
C ARG A 448 -11.52 -13.88 42.12
N MET A 449 -11.32 -14.94 42.86
CA MET A 449 -10.58 -16.12 42.42
C MET A 449 -11.26 -16.78 41.21
N LEU A 450 -12.54 -17.14 41.32
CA LEU A 450 -13.30 -17.82 40.26
C LEU A 450 -13.54 -16.92 39.05
N ALA A 451 -13.81 -15.63 39.25
CA ALA A 451 -13.94 -14.67 38.17
C ALA A 451 -12.64 -14.48 37.39
N GLY A 452 -11.50 -14.54 38.09
CA GLY A 452 -10.17 -14.52 37.48
C GLY A 452 -9.97 -15.72 36.54
N ASP A 453 -10.25 -16.93 37.02
CA ASP A 453 -10.10 -18.16 36.24
C ASP A 453 -11.02 -18.16 35.01
N TYR A 454 -12.29 -17.78 35.18
CA TYR A 454 -13.24 -17.69 34.05
C TYR A 454 -12.83 -16.64 33.02
N THR A 455 -12.25 -15.52 33.45
CA THR A 455 -11.77 -14.48 32.53
C THR A 455 -10.57 -14.96 31.71
N VAL A 456 -9.63 -15.68 32.31
CA VAL A 456 -8.47 -16.26 31.64
C VAL A 456 -8.92 -17.30 30.60
N GLU A 457 -9.85 -18.21 30.98
CA GLU A 457 -10.37 -19.22 30.07
C GLU A 457 -11.17 -18.59 28.93
N GLN A 458 -11.98 -17.57 29.19
CA GLN A 458 -12.73 -16.86 28.17
C GLN A 458 -11.81 -16.20 27.15
N LYS A 459 -10.76 -15.52 27.62
CA LYS A 459 -9.78 -14.88 26.75
C LYS A 459 -9.04 -15.89 25.88
N ALA A 460 -8.66 -17.03 26.43
CA ALA A 460 -8.03 -18.10 25.65
C ALA A 460 -8.97 -18.63 24.54
N LEU A 461 -10.26 -18.78 24.82
CA LEU A 461 -11.26 -19.19 23.82
C LEU A 461 -11.50 -18.11 22.75
N GLU A 462 -11.50 -16.82 23.14
CA GLU A 462 -11.63 -15.69 22.19
C GLU A 462 -10.46 -15.58 21.23
N GLU A 463 -9.25 -16.01 21.61
CA GLU A 463 -8.09 -16.06 20.74
C GLU A 463 -8.08 -17.33 19.85
N GLN A 464 -8.48 -18.50 20.38
CA GLN A 464 -8.40 -19.76 19.64
C GLN A 464 -9.55 -19.97 18.63
N ILE A 465 -10.76 -19.49 18.93
CA ILE A 465 -11.92 -19.65 18.04
C ILE A 465 -11.66 -19.02 16.65
N PRO A 466 -11.24 -17.74 16.53
CA PRO A 466 -10.98 -17.12 15.23
C PRO A 466 -9.86 -17.82 14.45
N GLU A 467 -8.83 -18.33 15.13
CA GLU A 467 -7.74 -19.05 14.48
C GLU A 467 -8.23 -20.36 13.83
N LYS A 468 -9.03 -21.14 14.57
CA LYS A 468 -9.63 -22.38 14.06
C LYS A 468 -10.68 -22.11 12.97
N GLU A 469 -11.47 -21.04 13.08
CA GLU A 469 -12.40 -20.62 12.03
C GLU A 469 -11.66 -20.25 10.74
N ALA A 470 -10.57 -19.47 10.83
CA ALA A 470 -9.74 -19.12 9.69
C ALA A 470 -9.09 -20.36 9.05
N ARG A 471 -8.71 -21.37 9.85
CA ARG A 471 -8.19 -22.65 9.34
C ARG A 471 -9.26 -23.43 8.62
N LEU A 472 -10.47 -23.52 9.18
CA LEU A 472 -11.61 -24.20 8.56
C LEU A 472 -12.00 -23.58 7.21
N GLU A 473 -12.03 -22.25 7.14
CA GLU A 473 -12.31 -21.52 5.88
C GLU A 473 -11.22 -21.77 4.82
N LYS A 474 -9.95 -21.83 5.21
CA LYS A 474 -8.86 -22.20 4.28
C LYS A 474 -9.02 -23.62 3.75
N LEU A 475 -9.46 -24.57 4.59
CA LEU A 475 -9.69 -25.96 4.16
C LEU A 475 -10.90 -26.08 3.23
N LYS A 476 -11.98 -25.35 3.51
CA LYS A 476 -13.16 -25.26 2.62
C LYS A 476 -12.79 -24.63 1.27
N ALA A 477 -12.01 -23.54 1.27
CA ALA A 477 -11.53 -22.89 0.06
C ALA A 477 -10.63 -23.84 -0.77
N ALA A 478 -9.78 -24.63 -0.14
CA ALA A 478 -8.95 -25.64 -0.82
C ALA A 478 -9.80 -26.73 -1.50
N SER A 479 -10.95 -27.10 -0.94
CA SER A 479 -11.90 -28.04 -1.55
C SER A 479 -12.63 -27.45 -2.78
N ALA A 480 -12.79 -26.14 -2.87
CA ALA A 480 -13.49 -25.45 -3.98
C ALA A 480 -12.61 -25.22 -5.23
N ASN A 481 -11.29 -25.43 -5.12
CA ASN A 481 -10.34 -24.93 -6.12
C ASN A 481 -10.14 -25.86 -7.34
N VAL A 482 -10.71 -27.06 -7.37
CA VAL A 482 -10.55 -27.98 -8.53
C VAL A 482 -11.17 -27.39 -9.79
N ASN A 483 -12.35 -26.77 -9.67
CA ASN A 483 -13.02 -26.13 -10.80
C ASN A 483 -12.19 -24.95 -11.34
N THR A 484 -11.59 -24.17 -10.43
CA THR A 484 -10.69 -23.07 -10.80
C THR A 484 -9.47 -23.57 -11.58
N PHE A 485 -8.88 -24.69 -11.17
CA PHE A 485 -7.77 -25.30 -11.91
C PHE A 485 -8.19 -25.74 -13.33
N VAL A 486 -9.35 -26.38 -13.45
CA VAL A 486 -9.89 -26.81 -14.75
C VAL A 486 -10.16 -25.61 -15.66
N GLU A 487 -10.76 -24.55 -15.16
CA GLU A 487 -10.98 -23.32 -15.93
C GLU A 487 -9.67 -22.69 -16.41
N LYS A 488 -8.65 -22.64 -15.53
CA LYS A 488 -7.30 -22.20 -15.91
C LYS A 488 -6.70 -23.11 -16.98
N ALA A 489 -6.83 -24.44 -16.84
CA ALA A 489 -6.32 -25.39 -17.80
C ALA A 489 -7.00 -25.27 -19.18
N LYS A 490 -8.28 -24.90 -19.23
CA LYS A 490 -9.02 -24.65 -20.49
C LYS A 490 -8.51 -23.43 -21.26
N GLN A 491 -8.01 -22.41 -20.56
CA GLN A 491 -7.45 -21.20 -21.19
C GLN A 491 -6.12 -21.47 -21.90
N TYR A 492 -5.35 -22.49 -21.46
CA TYR A 492 -4.03 -22.82 -22.00
C TYR A 492 -4.08 -24.15 -22.75
N THR A 493 -4.51 -24.12 -24.02
CA THR A 493 -4.68 -25.33 -24.86
C THR A 493 -3.37 -25.92 -25.36
N ALA A 494 -2.36 -25.09 -25.59
CA ALA A 494 -1.02 -25.54 -25.99
C ALA A 494 0.01 -24.84 -25.06
N ILE A 495 0.84 -25.64 -24.41
CA ILE A 495 1.94 -25.16 -23.57
C ILE A 495 3.23 -25.58 -24.25
N ASP A 496 3.78 -24.69 -25.09
CA ASP A 496 5.00 -24.98 -25.85
C ASP A 496 6.25 -24.75 -25.02
N GLU A 497 6.24 -23.70 -24.19
CA GLU A 497 7.36 -23.30 -23.34
C GLU A 497 6.90 -22.94 -21.92
N LEU A 498 7.78 -23.15 -20.94
CA LEU A 498 7.55 -22.70 -19.57
C LEU A 498 7.78 -21.20 -19.46
N THR A 499 6.70 -20.46 -19.28
CA THR A 499 6.79 -19.06 -18.92
C THR A 499 6.74 -18.87 -17.40
N PRO A 500 7.36 -17.81 -16.85
CA PRO A 500 7.25 -17.51 -15.44
C PRO A 500 5.81 -17.31 -14.94
N GLU A 501 4.91 -16.85 -15.83
CA GLU A 501 3.49 -16.69 -15.55
C GLU A 501 2.81 -18.03 -15.38
N LEU A 502 3.01 -18.98 -16.34
CA LEU A 502 2.46 -20.33 -16.26
C LEU A 502 2.94 -21.08 -15.01
N LEU A 503 4.23 -20.99 -14.71
CA LEU A 503 4.77 -21.59 -13.49
C LEU A 503 4.05 -21.12 -12.23
N ARG A 504 3.83 -19.83 -12.11
CA ARG A 504 3.20 -19.25 -10.92
C ARG A 504 1.68 -19.37 -10.92
N LEU A 505 1.07 -19.47 -12.09
CA LEU A 505 -0.37 -19.70 -12.21
C LEU A 505 -0.74 -21.09 -11.69
N PHE A 506 0.06 -22.10 -12.03
CA PHE A 506 -0.25 -23.50 -11.73
C PHE A 506 0.52 -24.07 -10.54
N ILE A 507 1.79 -23.69 -10.36
CA ILE A 507 2.70 -24.32 -9.40
C ILE A 507 2.88 -23.45 -8.16
N GLN A 508 2.66 -24.06 -7.01
CA GLN A 508 2.91 -23.46 -5.71
C GLN A 508 4.36 -23.69 -5.26
N ARG A 509 4.86 -24.94 -5.43
CA ARG A 509 6.15 -25.38 -4.93
C ARG A 509 6.67 -26.58 -5.71
N ILE A 510 7.98 -26.66 -5.87
CA ILE A 510 8.69 -27.81 -6.43
C ILE A 510 9.69 -28.27 -5.39
N GLU A 511 9.62 -29.52 -4.97
CA GLU A 511 10.51 -30.13 -4.01
C GLU A 511 11.44 -31.11 -4.72
N VAL A 512 12.75 -30.91 -4.50
CA VAL A 512 13.80 -31.73 -5.12
C VAL A 512 14.45 -32.59 -4.05
N GLY A 513 14.36 -33.91 -4.23
CA GLY A 513 14.97 -34.92 -3.36
C GLY A 513 16.45 -35.13 -3.64
N GLU A 514 17.08 -36.01 -2.85
CA GLU A 514 18.43 -36.49 -3.09
C GLU A 514 18.47 -37.45 -4.28
N ARG A 515 19.55 -37.49 -5.04
CA ARG A 515 19.78 -38.53 -6.05
C ARG A 515 20.09 -39.87 -5.39
N ALA A 516 19.56 -40.95 -5.96
CA ALA A 516 19.77 -42.30 -5.42
C ALA A 516 21.25 -42.66 -5.32
N GLU A 517 22.06 -42.24 -6.29
CA GLU A 517 23.52 -42.40 -6.26
C GLU A 517 24.22 -41.04 -6.31
N LYS A 518 25.14 -40.82 -5.35
CA LYS A 518 25.98 -39.64 -5.30
C LYS A 518 26.91 -39.60 -6.51
N TYR A 519 26.91 -38.48 -7.22
CA TYR A 519 27.77 -38.22 -8.40
C TYR A 519 27.36 -38.94 -9.68
N SER A 520 26.37 -39.82 -9.69
CA SER A 520 25.84 -40.39 -10.92
C SER A 520 25.00 -39.39 -11.69
N ARG A 521 25.19 -39.33 -13.00
CA ARG A 521 24.38 -38.47 -13.89
C ARG A 521 23.08 -39.13 -14.32
N SER A 522 23.02 -40.44 -14.24
CA SER A 522 21.87 -41.32 -14.66
C SER A 522 21.03 -41.79 -13.48
N ALA A 523 21.42 -41.50 -12.23
CA ALA A 523 20.66 -41.90 -11.07
C ALA A 523 19.32 -41.19 -10.95
N SER A 524 18.29 -41.94 -10.58
CA SER A 524 16.96 -41.41 -10.34
C SER A 524 16.94 -40.36 -9.24
N GLN A 525 16.12 -39.33 -9.40
CA GLN A 525 15.94 -38.24 -8.46
C GLN A 525 14.46 -37.93 -8.31
N SER A 526 13.95 -37.88 -7.08
CA SER A 526 12.57 -37.55 -6.82
C SER A 526 12.33 -36.06 -7.00
N ILE A 527 11.32 -35.70 -7.77
CA ILE A 527 10.85 -34.31 -7.93
C ILE A 527 9.35 -34.32 -7.64
N ARG A 528 8.94 -33.53 -6.65
CA ARG A 528 7.54 -33.42 -6.26
C ARG A 528 7.03 -32.03 -6.65
N ILE A 529 6.02 -31.98 -7.49
CA ILE A 529 5.40 -30.74 -7.94
C ILE A 529 4.09 -30.56 -7.17
N VAL A 530 3.98 -29.45 -6.44
CA VAL A 530 2.78 -29.07 -5.69
C VAL A 530 2.07 -27.99 -6.49
N TYR A 531 0.90 -28.31 -6.99
CA TYR A 531 0.06 -27.39 -7.73
C TYR A 531 -0.73 -26.48 -6.77
N ARG A 532 -0.99 -25.27 -7.19
CA ARG A 532 -1.58 -24.22 -6.35
C ARG A 532 -3.02 -24.53 -5.90
N ASP A 533 -3.82 -25.06 -6.79
CA ASP A 533 -5.25 -25.27 -6.58
C ASP A 533 -5.61 -26.71 -6.20
N ILE A 534 -4.75 -27.69 -6.52
CA ILE A 534 -5.07 -29.12 -6.43
C ILE A 534 -4.05 -29.96 -5.63
N GLY A 535 -2.95 -29.33 -5.15
CA GLY A 535 -1.89 -30.04 -4.44
C GLY A 535 -1.04 -30.91 -5.35
N THR A 536 -0.65 -32.13 -4.93
CA THR A 536 0.17 -33.04 -5.73
C THR A 536 -0.69 -34.00 -6.56
N VAL A 537 -0.28 -34.26 -7.80
CA VAL A 537 -0.92 -35.21 -8.72
C VAL A 537 0.04 -36.35 -9.00
N ASP A 538 -0.40 -37.59 -8.76
CA ASP A 538 0.45 -38.78 -8.96
C ASP A 538 0.38 -39.29 -10.39
N SER A 539 1.47 -39.89 -10.89
CA SER A 539 1.56 -40.47 -12.24
C SER A 539 0.71 -41.75 -12.45
N ALA A 540 0.26 -42.39 -11.36
CA ALA A 540 -0.64 -43.53 -11.40
C ALA A 540 -2.04 -43.23 -11.97
N MET A 541 -2.36 -41.98 -12.17
CA MET A 541 -3.66 -41.46 -12.61
C MET A 541 -4.09 -41.92 -14.01
N GLU A 542 -3.14 -42.20 -14.91
CA GLU A 542 -3.42 -42.55 -16.31
C GLU A 542 -3.83 -44.03 -16.52
N ARG A 543 -3.52 -44.92 -15.55
CA ARG A 543 -3.72 -46.37 -15.71
C ARG A 543 -5.11 -46.86 -15.31
N GLY A 544 -6.01 -45.97 -14.84
CA GLY A 544 -7.37 -46.38 -14.47
C GLY A 544 -7.46 -47.30 -13.23
N GLU A 545 -6.36 -47.54 -12.55
CA GLU A 545 -6.28 -48.40 -11.36
C GLU A 545 -6.46 -47.55 -10.08
N ALA A 546 -7.62 -46.92 -9.94
CA ALA A 546 -7.98 -46.17 -8.74
C ALA A 546 -8.57 -47.10 -7.68
N GLN A 547 -7.74 -47.89 -7.02
CA GLN A 547 -8.01 -48.28 -5.63
C GLN A 547 -7.03 -47.54 -4.73
N PRO A 548 -7.49 -46.90 -3.65
CA PRO A 548 -6.60 -46.23 -2.72
C PRO A 548 -5.85 -47.26 -1.89
N ARG A 549 -4.72 -47.70 -2.35
CA ARG A 549 -3.75 -48.34 -1.48
C ARG A 549 -3.15 -47.26 -0.63
N ILE A 550 -3.41 -47.34 0.66
CA ILE A 550 -2.71 -46.58 1.70
C ILE A 550 -1.25 -46.98 1.59
N ALA A 551 -0.47 -46.20 0.86
CA ALA A 551 0.99 -46.30 0.85
C ALA A 551 1.54 -45.15 1.74
N PRO A 552 2.62 -45.40 2.49
CA PRO A 552 3.26 -44.40 3.29
C PRO A 552 3.79 -43.24 2.43
N PRO A 553 4.04 -42.06 2.99
CA PRO A 553 4.34 -40.82 2.25
C PRO A 553 5.78 -40.84 1.74
N LEU A 554 6.07 -41.54 0.67
CA LEU A 554 7.36 -41.51 -0.01
C LEU A 554 7.23 -41.88 -1.51
N SER A 555 7.58 -40.91 -2.35
CA SER A 555 8.29 -41.01 -3.62
C SER A 555 7.62 -41.76 -4.77
N GLU A 556 6.99 -41.03 -5.68
CA GLU A 556 7.06 -41.41 -7.09
C GLU A 556 8.35 -40.82 -7.69
N VAL A 557 9.14 -41.71 -8.21
CA VAL A 557 10.43 -41.47 -8.84
C VAL A 557 10.18 -41.17 -10.30
N PHE A 558 10.49 -39.99 -10.77
CA PHE A 558 10.69 -39.75 -12.19
C PHE A 558 12.06 -40.30 -12.57
N GLU A 559 12.08 -41.40 -13.32
CA GLU A 559 13.29 -41.90 -13.96
C GLU A 559 13.63 -40.95 -15.11
N LEU A 560 14.76 -40.31 -15.03
CA LEU A 560 15.30 -39.55 -16.15
C LEU A 560 15.77 -40.54 -17.21
N PRO A 561 15.40 -40.40 -18.49
CA PRO A 561 15.95 -41.25 -19.56
C PRO A 561 17.46 -41.08 -19.62
N ALA A 562 18.15 -42.20 -19.90
CA ALA A 562 19.60 -42.33 -19.97
C ALA A 562 20.25 -41.44 -21.03
#